data_d13f003bf8da10ca2a7d81c387445f51
#
_entry.id   d13f003bf8da10ca2a7d81c387445f51
#
_cell.length_a   1.000
_cell.length_b   1.000
_cell.length_c   1.000
_cell.angle_alpha   90.00
_cell.angle_beta   90.00
_cell.angle_gamma   90.00
#
_symmetry.space_group_name_H-M   'P 1'
#
loop_
_entity.id
_entity.type
_entity.pdbx_description
1 polymer ?
#
loop_
_entity_poly.entity_id
_entity_poly.type
_entity_poly.pdbx_seq_one_letter_code
_entity_poly.pdbx_strand_id
1 'polypeptide(L)'
;MNSSTLRRLLPVAILLAGLAIFLLLGLERYFSFEMLARHKATLTAWVAAHRLLAGLTFVLAYAIMVAFSLPVAVVATPVGGFLFGTWIGACLSVAAATLGSIAVFLAARYAFRDLFRARASAMLARLEEGFRHNDFSYLLFLRLIPIFPFWLINIVPALLGMQLKRYALATLLGIVPASIVYAGVGAGLGAVLKRGEQPDLGIIFEWHILLPLLGLAVLALLPILFARLRRQPSA
;
A
#
# COMPACT_ATOMS: atom_id res chain seq x y z
N MET A 1 11.21 16.49 28.28
CA MET A 1 10.38 15.57 27.42
C MET A 1 10.02 14.38 28.29
N ASN A 2 8.73 14.18 28.60
CA ASN A 2 8.30 13.13 29.53
C ASN A 2 8.62 11.74 28.94
N SER A 3 9.06 10.79 29.77
CA SER A 3 9.37 9.40 29.40
C SER A 3 8.23 8.69 28.66
N SER A 4 6.99 9.07 28.94
CA SER A 4 5.78 8.59 28.24
C SER A 4 5.69 9.08 26.79
N THR A 5 6.07 10.31 26.50
CA THR A 5 6.10 10.87 25.14
C THR A 5 7.20 10.22 24.31
N LEU A 6 8.36 9.98 24.90
CA LEU A 6 9.49 9.32 24.22
C LEU A 6 9.13 7.89 23.80
N ARG A 7 8.50 7.12 24.69
CA ARG A 7 8.06 5.73 24.39
C ARG A 7 7.00 5.69 23.27
N ARG A 8 6.15 6.69 23.15
CA ARG A 8 5.10 6.76 22.11
C ARG A 8 5.64 7.13 20.74
N LEU A 9 6.66 8.00 20.70
CA LEU A 9 7.30 8.38 19.43
C LEU A 9 8.30 7.33 18.93
N LEU A 10 8.72 6.38 19.77
CA LEU A 10 9.69 5.36 19.43
C LEU A 10 9.34 4.58 18.15
N PRO A 11 8.12 4.08 17.93
CA PRO A 11 7.78 3.36 16.68
C PRO A 11 7.97 4.22 15.43
N VAL A 12 7.55 5.48 15.49
CA VAL A 12 7.71 6.42 14.36
C VAL A 12 9.19 6.76 14.15
N ALA A 13 9.94 6.97 15.23
CA ALA A 13 11.37 7.22 15.14
C ALA A 13 12.12 6.03 14.51
N ILE A 14 11.76 4.79 14.86
CA ILE A 14 12.31 3.58 14.24
C ILE A 14 11.99 3.53 12.74
N LEU A 15 10.74 3.83 12.35
CA LEU A 15 10.34 3.83 10.95
C LEU A 15 11.10 4.91 10.14
N LEU A 16 11.22 6.11 10.70
CA LEU A 16 11.97 7.21 10.04
C LEU A 16 13.48 6.91 9.97
N ALA A 17 14.04 6.33 11.03
CA ALA A 17 15.45 5.92 11.02
C ALA A 17 15.70 4.82 9.97
N GLY A 18 14.82 3.82 9.87
CA GLY A 18 14.91 2.79 8.84
C GLY A 18 14.81 3.35 7.42
N LEU A 19 13.91 4.29 7.18
CA LEU A 19 13.82 5.00 5.90
C LEU A 19 15.10 5.79 5.61
N ALA A 20 15.61 6.53 6.59
CA ALA A 20 16.85 7.30 6.44
C ALA A 20 18.04 6.38 6.14
N ILE A 21 18.19 5.27 6.86
CA ILE A 21 19.26 4.27 6.63
C ILE A 21 19.13 3.69 5.21
N PHE A 22 17.93 3.32 4.78
CA PHE A 22 17.68 2.79 3.43
C PHE A 22 18.15 3.76 2.35
N LEU A 23 17.78 5.04 2.47
CA LEU A 23 18.15 6.09 1.50
C LEU A 23 19.63 6.43 1.56
N LEU A 24 20.21 6.56 2.76
CA LEU A 24 21.63 6.91 2.94
C LEU A 24 22.58 5.81 2.43
N LEU A 25 22.19 4.55 2.58
CA LEU A 25 22.97 3.42 2.10
C LEU A 25 22.75 3.15 0.60
N GLY A 26 21.85 3.89 -0.07
CA GLY A 26 21.55 3.70 -1.47
C GLY A 26 21.02 2.32 -1.81
N LEU A 27 20.28 1.70 -0.86
CA LEU A 27 19.79 0.33 -1.01
C LEU A 27 18.78 0.20 -2.15
N GLU A 28 18.20 1.31 -2.64
CA GLU A 28 17.36 1.33 -3.83
C GLU A 28 18.05 0.77 -5.07
N ARG A 29 19.40 0.89 -5.17
CA ARG A 29 20.19 0.37 -6.29
C ARG A 29 20.16 -1.15 -6.40
N TYR A 30 19.96 -1.85 -5.28
CA TYR A 30 19.87 -3.32 -5.25
C TYR A 30 18.50 -3.85 -5.71
N PHE A 31 17.49 -2.97 -5.78
CA PHE A 31 16.14 -3.29 -6.27
C PHE A 31 15.98 -2.92 -7.75
N SER A 32 17.02 -3.15 -8.58
CA SER A 32 16.95 -2.89 -10.01
C SER A 32 16.45 -4.12 -10.78
N PHE A 33 15.66 -3.88 -11.83
CA PHE A 33 15.21 -4.94 -12.74
C PHE A 33 16.37 -5.62 -13.45
N GLU A 34 17.49 -4.93 -13.65
CA GLU A 34 18.69 -5.48 -14.27
C GLU A 34 19.35 -6.55 -13.40
N MET A 35 19.46 -6.33 -12.07
CA MET A 35 19.93 -7.33 -11.12
C MET A 35 19.03 -8.55 -11.10
N LEU A 36 17.72 -8.33 -11.16
CA LEU A 36 16.72 -9.40 -11.22
C LEU A 36 16.87 -10.23 -12.49
N ALA A 37 17.10 -9.58 -13.64
CA ALA A 37 17.33 -10.24 -14.92
C ALA A 37 18.59 -11.09 -14.92
N ARG A 38 19.69 -10.56 -14.38
CA ARG A 38 21.00 -11.27 -14.31
C ARG A 38 20.91 -12.56 -13.46
N HIS A 39 20.11 -12.56 -12.40
CA HIS A 39 20.00 -13.69 -11.47
C HIS A 39 18.70 -14.52 -11.66
N LYS A 40 18.00 -14.31 -12.79
CA LYS A 40 16.70 -14.93 -13.05
C LYS A 40 16.71 -16.45 -12.84
N ALA A 41 17.65 -17.15 -13.48
CA ALA A 41 17.71 -18.61 -13.44
C ALA A 41 17.87 -19.14 -12.02
N THR A 42 18.79 -18.55 -11.24
CA THR A 42 19.05 -18.93 -9.87
C THR A 42 17.85 -18.64 -8.96
N LEU A 43 17.25 -17.45 -9.09
CA LEU A 43 16.09 -17.05 -8.27
C LEU A 43 14.86 -17.91 -8.56
N THR A 44 14.55 -18.15 -9.82
CA THR A 44 13.38 -18.97 -10.20
C THR A 44 13.58 -20.44 -9.83
N ALA A 45 14.80 -20.98 -9.94
CA ALA A 45 15.11 -22.34 -9.49
C ALA A 45 14.96 -22.48 -7.98
N TRP A 46 15.46 -21.50 -7.22
CA TRP A 46 15.32 -21.48 -5.76
C TRP A 46 13.85 -21.37 -5.32
N VAL A 47 13.06 -20.49 -5.96
CA VAL A 47 11.61 -20.36 -5.71
C VAL A 47 10.89 -21.67 -6.05
N ALA A 48 11.25 -22.34 -7.13
CA ALA A 48 10.65 -23.61 -7.52
C ALA A 48 10.91 -24.72 -6.49
N ALA A 49 12.13 -24.75 -5.93
CA ALA A 49 12.54 -25.73 -4.91
C ALA A 49 11.92 -25.42 -3.53
N HIS A 50 11.71 -24.14 -3.19
CA HIS A 50 11.32 -23.71 -1.84
C HIS A 50 10.11 -22.75 -1.85
N ARG A 51 9.04 -23.10 -2.58
CA ARG A 51 7.89 -22.20 -2.84
C ARG A 51 7.31 -21.52 -1.61
N LEU A 52 7.08 -22.29 -0.54
CA LEU A 52 6.51 -21.74 0.71
C LEU A 52 7.48 -20.76 1.38
N LEU A 53 8.74 -21.15 1.53
CA LEU A 53 9.76 -20.31 2.17
C LEU A 53 10.00 -19.04 1.36
N ALA A 54 10.09 -19.14 0.04
CA ALA A 54 10.23 -17.99 -0.85
C ALA A 54 9.05 -17.03 -0.73
N GLY A 55 7.81 -17.57 -0.70
CA GLY A 55 6.60 -16.76 -0.52
C GLY A 55 6.57 -16.05 0.83
N LEU A 56 6.90 -16.76 1.92
CA LEU A 56 6.95 -16.16 3.27
C LEU A 56 8.04 -15.10 3.37
N THR A 57 9.23 -15.36 2.84
CA THR A 57 10.35 -14.39 2.81
C THR A 57 9.95 -13.15 2.02
N PHE A 58 9.32 -13.31 0.85
CA PHE A 58 8.84 -12.21 0.04
C PHE A 58 7.81 -11.36 0.79
N VAL A 59 6.78 -12.01 1.39
CA VAL A 59 5.75 -11.30 2.16
C VAL A 59 6.36 -10.54 3.32
N LEU A 60 7.26 -11.17 4.08
CA LEU A 60 7.89 -10.54 5.24
C LEU A 60 8.78 -9.35 4.81
N ALA A 61 9.66 -9.56 3.84
CA ALA A 61 10.54 -8.50 3.33
C ALA A 61 9.74 -7.32 2.79
N TYR A 62 8.71 -7.58 1.97
CA TYR A 62 7.87 -6.52 1.42
C TYR A 62 7.04 -5.82 2.50
N ALA A 63 6.47 -6.54 3.46
CA ALA A 63 5.74 -5.95 4.59
C ALA A 63 6.63 -5.03 5.43
N ILE A 64 7.88 -5.43 5.68
CA ILE A 64 8.88 -4.59 6.35
C ILE A 64 9.15 -3.32 5.54
N MET A 65 9.40 -3.43 4.24
CA MET A 65 9.64 -2.27 3.37
C MET A 65 8.46 -1.29 3.40
N VAL A 66 7.23 -1.80 3.33
CA VAL A 66 6.01 -0.98 3.44
C VAL A 66 5.87 -0.35 4.82
N ALA A 67 6.17 -1.09 5.89
CA ALA A 67 6.15 -0.57 7.26
C ALA A 67 7.10 0.61 7.43
N PHE A 68 8.28 0.58 6.80
CA PHE A 68 9.21 1.72 6.74
C PHE A 68 8.79 2.82 5.76
N SER A 69 7.60 2.69 5.15
CA SER A 69 7.05 3.65 4.17
C SER A 69 7.99 3.89 2.97
N LEU A 70 8.79 2.89 2.62
CA LEU A 70 9.68 2.95 1.47
C LEU A 70 8.85 3.02 0.17
N PRO A 71 9.25 3.82 -0.83
CA PRO A 71 8.55 3.91 -2.11
C PRO A 71 8.85 2.71 -3.02
N VAL A 72 8.82 1.50 -2.46
CA VAL A 72 9.24 0.26 -3.14
C VAL A 72 8.08 -0.57 -3.70
N ALA A 73 6.84 -0.20 -3.40
CA ALA A 73 5.67 -0.94 -3.85
C ALA A 73 5.62 -1.09 -5.38
N VAL A 74 6.04 -0.04 -6.11
CA VAL A 74 6.11 0.01 -7.57
C VAL A 74 7.11 -1.00 -8.13
N VAL A 75 8.14 -1.36 -7.38
CA VAL A 75 9.16 -2.34 -7.77
C VAL A 75 8.86 -3.72 -7.17
N ALA A 76 8.48 -3.77 -5.90
CA ALA A 76 8.30 -5.03 -5.18
C ALA A 76 7.14 -5.88 -5.75
N THR A 77 6.04 -5.25 -6.17
CA THR A 77 4.90 -5.98 -6.77
C THR A 77 5.26 -6.63 -8.12
N PRO A 78 5.91 -5.93 -9.08
CA PRO A 78 6.48 -6.58 -10.26
C PRO A 78 7.49 -7.70 -9.94
N VAL A 79 8.34 -7.54 -8.93
CA VAL A 79 9.25 -8.62 -8.48
C VAL A 79 8.45 -9.85 -8.04
N GLY A 80 7.36 -9.65 -7.29
CA GLY A 80 6.44 -10.74 -6.93
C GLY A 80 5.86 -11.44 -8.16
N GLY A 81 5.42 -10.67 -9.15
CA GLY A 81 4.92 -11.20 -10.42
C GLY A 81 5.98 -11.97 -11.21
N PHE A 82 7.21 -11.47 -11.25
CA PHE A 82 8.34 -12.11 -11.90
C PHE A 82 8.71 -13.46 -11.26
N LEU A 83 8.70 -13.54 -9.94
CA LEU A 83 9.12 -14.75 -9.20
C LEU A 83 8.01 -15.80 -9.10
N PHE A 84 6.77 -15.40 -8.92
CA PHE A 84 5.64 -16.26 -8.59
C PHE A 84 4.55 -16.29 -9.67
N GLY A 85 4.69 -15.50 -10.73
CA GLY A 85 3.64 -15.29 -11.73
C GLY A 85 2.60 -14.27 -11.29
N THR A 86 1.72 -13.87 -12.23
CA THR A 86 0.77 -12.77 -12.02
C THR A 86 -0.12 -12.97 -10.79
N TRP A 87 -0.82 -14.10 -10.71
CA TRP A 87 -1.84 -14.31 -9.68
C TRP A 87 -1.28 -14.52 -8.28
N ILE A 88 -0.30 -15.42 -8.15
CA ILE A 88 0.34 -15.71 -6.86
C ILE A 88 1.14 -14.49 -6.42
N GLY A 89 1.88 -13.85 -7.32
CA GLY A 89 2.65 -12.64 -7.04
C GLY A 89 1.75 -11.48 -6.57
N ALA A 90 0.58 -11.28 -7.21
CA ALA A 90 -0.39 -10.29 -6.78
C ALA A 90 -0.95 -10.61 -5.38
N CYS A 91 -1.36 -11.86 -5.12
CA CYS A 91 -1.87 -12.27 -3.80
C CYS A 91 -0.83 -12.06 -2.69
N LEU A 92 0.43 -12.47 -2.90
CA LEU A 92 1.51 -12.28 -1.94
C LEU A 92 1.80 -10.79 -1.72
N SER A 93 1.80 -9.99 -2.80
CA SER A 93 2.00 -8.53 -2.73
C SER A 93 0.89 -7.83 -1.95
N VAL A 94 -0.38 -8.20 -2.21
CA VAL A 94 -1.54 -7.67 -1.48
C VAL A 94 -1.46 -8.02 0.01
N ALA A 95 -1.12 -9.26 0.35
CA ALA A 95 -0.94 -9.66 1.74
C ALA A 95 0.19 -8.86 2.41
N ALA A 96 1.36 -8.78 1.77
CA ALA A 96 2.52 -8.07 2.28
C ALA A 96 2.25 -6.57 2.47
N ALA A 97 1.70 -5.90 1.45
CA ALA A 97 1.38 -4.47 1.50
C ALA A 97 0.32 -4.17 2.56
N THR A 98 -0.69 -5.04 2.72
CA THR A 98 -1.71 -4.89 3.78
C THR A 98 -1.10 -5.03 5.16
N LEU A 99 -0.25 -6.03 5.41
CA LEU A 99 0.43 -6.22 6.70
C LEU A 99 1.34 -5.03 7.03
N GLY A 100 2.15 -4.57 6.08
CA GLY A 100 3.01 -3.40 6.26
C GLY A 100 2.21 -2.11 6.50
N SER A 101 1.10 -1.92 5.77
CA SER A 101 0.18 -0.79 5.97
C SER A 101 -0.44 -0.81 7.36
N ILE A 102 -0.82 -1.98 7.89
CA ILE A 102 -1.33 -2.14 9.26
C ILE A 102 -0.26 -1.70 10.28
N ALA A 103 1.00 -2.05 10.06
CA ALA A 103 2.09 -1.63 10.96
C ALA A 103 2.23 -0.10 10.99
N VAL A 104 2.22 0.57 9.83
CA VAL A 104 2.23 2.05 9.73
C VAL A 104 1.02 2.66 10.41
N PHE A 105 -0.18 2.13 10.14
CA PHE A 105 -1.42 2.60 10.75
C PHE A 105 -1.38 2.52 12.27
N LEU A 106 -0.92 1.40 12.83
CA LEU A 106 -0.80 1.22 14.28
C LEU A 106 0.27 2.14 14.88
N ALA A 107 1.41 2.28 14.23
CA ALA A 107 2.47 3.19 14.66
C ALA A 107 1.97 4.64 14.69
N ALA A 108 1.31 5.10 13.63
CA ALA A 108 0.74 6.44 13.56
C ALA A 108 -0.33 6.66 14.64
N ARG A 109 -1.22 5.69 14.81
CA ARG A 109 -2.28 5.76 15.82
C ARG A 109 -1.75 5.84 17.23
N TYR A 110 -0.69 5.06 17.54
CA TYR A 110 -0.08 5.06 18.86
C TYR A 110 0.69 6.36 19.14
N ALA A 111 1.48 6.82 18.16
CA ALA A 111 2.35 7.98 18.35
C ALA A 111 1.59 9.31 18.43
N PHE A 112 0.55 9.49 17.61
CA PHE A 112 -0.09 10.79 17.42
C PHE A 112 -1.47 10.93 18.08
N ARG A 113 -1.95 9.92 18.79
CA ARG A 113 -3.29 9.91 19.39
C ARG A 113 -3.59 11.14 20.24
N ASP A 114 -2.67 11.51 21.15
CA ASP A 114 -2.89 12.61 22.08
C ASP A 114 -2.65 13.97 21.42
N LEU A 115 -1.72 14.05 20.47
CA LEU A 115 -1.45 15.27 19.71
C LEU A 115 -2.68 15.67 18.88
N PHE A 116 -3.35 14.68 18.29
CA PHE A 116 -4.56 14.89 17.49
C PHE A 116 -5.74 15.32 18.36
N ARG A 117 -5.90 14.71 19.54
CA ARG A 117 -6.92 15.12 20.52
C ARG A 117 -6.72 16.55 21.04
N ALA A 118 -5.46 16.96 21.27
CA ALA A 118 -5.13 18.28 21.78
C ALA A 118 -5.29 19.42 20.75
N ARG A 119 -5.20 19.10 19.44
CA ARG A 119 -5.25 20.07 18.34
C ARG A 119 -6.51 19.96 17.47
N ALA A 120 -7.52 19.21 17.90
CA ALA A 120 -8.77 19.07 17.16
C ALA A 120 -9.45 20.44 17.01
N SER A 121 -9.20 21.11 15.87
CA SER A 121 -9.97 22.27 15.47
C SER A 121 -11.38 21.86 15.05
N ALA A 122 -12.35 22.80 15.11
CA ALA A 122 -13.72 22.55 14.65
C ALA A 122 -13.80 22.00 13.20
N MET A 123 -12.84 22.38 12.35
CA MET A 123 -12.71 21.88 10.99
C MET A 123 -12.29 20.39 10.97
N LEU A 124 -11.35 20.01 11.83
CA LEU A 124 -10.90 18.61 11.96
C LEU A 124 -12.02 17.71 12.50
N ALA A 125 -12.80 18.21 13.47
CA ALA A 125 -13.95 17.49 14.01
C ALA A 125 -15.03 17.20 12.95
N ARG A 126 -15.29 18.16 12.04
CA ARG A 126 -16.22 17.96 10.92
C ARG A 126 -15.70 16.92 9.90
N LEU A 127 -14.40 16.96 9.59
CA LEU A 127 -13.76 15.97 8.72
C LEU A 127 -13.78 14.57 9.36
N GLU A 128 -13.51 14.50 10.66
CA GLU A 128 -13.56 13.25 11.42
C GLU A 128 -14.98 12.67 11.44
N GLU A 129 -16.00 13.51 11.67
CA GLU A 129 -17.40 13.07 11.68
C GLU A 129 -17.85 12.57 10.30
N GLY A 130 -17.56 13.29 9.21
CA GLY A 130 -17.87 12.87 7.84
C GLY A 130 -17.14 11.59 7.44
N PHE A 131 -15.87 11.46 7.81
CA PHE A 131 -15.06 10.28 7.53
C PHE A 131 -15.54 9.06 8.34
N ARG A 132 -15.85 9.20 9.62
CA ARG A 132 -16.27 8.10 10.50
C ARG A 132 -17.52 7.35 10.03
N HIS A 133 -18.44 8.01 9.35
CA HIS A 133 -19.67 7.37 8.86
C HIS A 133 -19.43 6.50 7.61
N ASN A 134 -18.45 6.86 6.77
CA ASN A 134 -18.21 6.23 5.47
C ASN A 134 -16.72 5.94 5.24
N ASP A 135 -15.95 5.75 6.32
CA ASP A 135 -14.48 5.58 6.31
C ASP A 135 -14.01 4.47 5.36
N PHE A 136 -14.74 3.35 5.32
CA PHE A 136 -14.45 2.23 4.45
C PHE A 136 -14.51 2.62 2.96
N SER A 137 -15.62 3.23 2.53
CA SER A 137 -15.81 3.61 1.13
C SER A 137 -14.84 4.72 0.69
N TYR A 138 -14.56 5.69 1.57
CA TYR A 138 -13.56 6.71 1.28
C TYR A 138 -12.16 6.13 1.13
N LEU A 139 -11.75 5.24 2.04
CA LEU A 139 -10.45 4.62 1.96
C LEU A 139 -10.34 3.72 0.73
N LEU A 140 -11.38 2.92 0.44
CA LEU A 140 -11.43 2.09 -0.75
C LEU A 140 -11.27 2.91 -2.03
N PHE A 141 -12.00 4.04 -2.14
CA PHE A 141 -11.88 4.99 -3.24
C PHE A 141 -10.44 5.50 -3.38
N LEU A 142 -9.82 5.97 -2.28
CA LEU A 142 -8.44 6.48 -2.29
C LEU A 142 -7.41 5.41 -2.68
N ARG A 143 -7.65 4.14 -2.36
CA ARG A 143 -6.77 3.02 -2.71
C ARG A 143 -6.89 2.61 -4.18
N LEU A 144 -8.08 2.76 -4.77
CA LEU A 144 -8.32 2.44 -6.18
C LEU A 144 -7.73 3.48 -7.12
N ILE A 145 -7.57 4.73 -6.66
CA ILE A 145 -6.99 5.81 -7.46
C ILE A 145 -5.47 5.88 -7.15
N PRO A 146 -4.59 5.58 -8.11
CA PRO A 146 -3.14 5.50 -7.88
C PRO A 146 -2.45 6.87 -7.87
N ILE A 147 -3.16 7.94 -7.49
CA ILE A 147 -2.63 9.33 -7.48
C ILE A 147 -2.12 9.71 -6.08
N PHE A 148 -2.74 9.14 -5.05
CA PHE A 148 -2.44 9.55 -3.68
C PHE A 148 -1.18 8.89 -3.14
N PRO A 149 -0.29 9.63 -2.46
CA PRO A 149 0.89 9.06 -1.82
C PRO A 149 0.53 7.96 -0.83
N PHE A 150 1.14 6.79 -0.98
CA PHE A 150 0.82 5.61 -0.19
C PHE A 150 0.96 5.83 1.32
N TRP A 151 2.00 6.57 1.76
CA TRP A 151 2.22 6.90 3.16
C TRP A 151 1.07 7.74 3.76
N LEU A 152 0.51 8.67 2.97
CA LEU A 152 -0.59 9.52 3.41
C LEU A 152 -1.85 8.70 3.70
N ILE A 153 -2.17 7.77 2.78
CA ILE A 153 -3.34 6.88 2.91
C ILE A 153 -3.18 5.90 4.09
N ASN A 154 -1.97 5.64 4.55
CA ASN A 154 -1.71 4.79 5.71
C ASN A 154 -1.84 5.57 7.03
N ILE A 155 -1.45 6.83 7.07
CA ILE A 155 -1.40 7.64 8.29
C ILE A 155 -2.75 8.33 8.57
N VAL A 156 -3.35 8.97 7.57
CA VAL A 156 -4.57 9.79 7.76
C VAL A 156 -5.74 8.99 8.36
N PRO A 157 -6.09 7.78 7.89
CA PRO A 157 -7.18 7.01 8.50
C PRO A 157 -6.93 6.66 9.96
N ALA A 158 -5.66 6.43 10.35
CA ALA A 158 -5.28 6.16 11.73
C ALA A 158 -5.56 7.36 12.63
N LEU A 159 -5.24 8.58 12.14
CA LEU A 159 -5.45 9.83 12.84
C LEU A 159 -6.93 10.22 12.94
N LEU A 160 -7.72 9.92 11.90
CA LEU A 160 -9.17 10.13 11.87
C LEU A 160 -9.96 9.06 12.64
N GLY A 161 -9.30 8.16 13.37
CA GLY A 161 -9.96 7.21 14.26
C GLY A 161 -10.61 6.01 13.57
N MET A 162 -10.29 5.72 12.30
CA MET A 162 -10.82 4.57 11.57
C MET A 162 -10.55 3.25 12.31
N GLN A 163 -11.51 2.33 12.32
CA GLN A 163 -11.32 1.01 12.92
C GLN A 163 -10.31 0.17 12.12
N LEU A 164 -9.39 -0.53 12.81
CA LEU A 164 -8.35 -1.35 12.18
C LEU A 164 -8.92 -2.40 11.21
N LYS A 165 -10.02 -3.07 11.55
CA LYS A 165 -10.66 -4.07 10.67
C LYS A 165 -11.13 -3.45 9.35
N ARG A 166 -11.80 -2.30 9.42
CA ARG A 166 -12.27 -1.57 8.23
C ARG A 166 -11.10 -1.09 7.38
N TYR A 167 -10.05 -0.54 8.03
CA TYR A 167 -8.83 -0.13 7.37
C TYR A 167 -8.17 -1.29 6.63
N ALA A 168 -7.97 -2.44 7.31
CA ALA A 168 -7.34 -3.62 6.71
C ALA A 168 -8.13 -4.16 5.52
N LEU A 169 -9.47 -4.27 5.65
CA LEU A 169 -10.33 -4.75 4.57
C LEU A 169 -10.37 -3.79 3.37
N ALA A 170 -10.52 -2.48 3.61
CA ALA A 170 -10.51 -1.49 2.54
C ALA A 170 -9.14 -1.44 1.83
N THR A 171 -8.04 -1.59 2.58
CA THR A 171 -6.70 -1.67 2.01
C THR A 171 -6.55 -2.94 1.16
N LEU A 172 -6.87 -4.11 1.74
CA LEU A 172 -6.77 -5.40 1.06
C LEU A 172 -7.54 -5.38 -0.27
N LEU A 173 -8.79 -4.94 -0.26
CA LEU A 173 -9.63 -4.90 -1.46
C LEU A 173 -9.18 -3.82 -2.45
N GLY A 174 -8.81 -2.65 -1.95
CA GLY A 174 -8.51 -1.49 -2.79
C GLY A 174 -7.20 -1.60 -3.57
N ILE A 175 -6.21 -2.36 -3.06
CA ILE A 175 -4.92 -2.52 -3.75
C ILE A 175 -4.90 -3.70 -4.73
N VAL A 176 -5.90 -4.61 -4.68
CA VAL A 176 -5.94 -5.82 -5.56
C VAL A 176 -5.83 -5.47 -7.04
N PRO A 177 -6.64 -4.55 -7.62
CA PRO A 177 -6.60 -4.30 -9.05
C PRO A 177 -5.21 -3.82 -9.53
N ALA A 178 -4.65 -2.84 -8.83
CA ALA A 178 -3.31 -2.33 -9.14
C ALA A 178 -2.23 -3.42 -8.97
N SER A 179 -2.34 -4.26 -7.92
CA SER A 179 -1.39 -5.34 -7.68
C SER A 179 -1.42 -6.39 -8.80
N ILE A 180 -2.58 -6.70 -9.36
CA ILE A 180 -2.70 -7.63 -10.50
C ILE A 180 -2.00 -7.05 -11.73
N VAL A 181 -2.20 -5.76 -12.02
CA VAL A 181 -1.56 -5.07 -13.15
C VAL A 181 -0.03 -5.10 -13.00
N TYR A 182 0.49 -4.63 -11.86
CA TYR A 182 1.93 -4.60 -11.64
C TYR A 182 2.57 -6.00 -11.57
N ALA A 183 1.91 -6.97 -10.98
CA ALA A 183 2.38 -8.36 -11.00
C ALA A 183 2.36 -8.95 -12.43
N GLY A 184 1.36 -8.58 -13.25
CA GLY A 184 1.31 -8.94 -14.67
C GLY A 184 2.50 -8.39 -15.46
N VAL A 185 2.84 -7.12 -15.25
CA VAL A 185 4.07 -6.51 -15.82
C VAL A 185 5.31 -7.30 -15.40
N GLY A 186 5.41 -7.65 -14.11
CA GLY A 186 6.52 -8.45 -13.58
C GLY A 186 6.61 -9.83 -14.19
N ALA A 187 5.49 -10.52 -14.35
CA ALA A 187 5.46 -11.86 -14.98
C ALA A 187 5.91 -11.79 -16.45
N GLY A 188 5.58 -10.71 -17.17
CA GLY A 188 6.05 -10.46 -18.53
C GLY A 188 7.51 -9.97 -18.64
N LEU A 189 8.14 -9.62 -17.53
CA LEU A 189 9.47 -8.98 -17.50
C LEU A 189 10.53 -9.75 -18.29
N GLY A 190 10.50 -11.07 -18.23
CA GLY A 190 11.46 -11.91 -18.95
C GLY A 190 11.40 -11.76 -20.47
N ALA A 191 10.24 -11.45 -21.04
CA ALA A 191 10.08 -11.20 -22.48
C ALA A 191 10.51 -9.79 -22.86
N VAL A 192 10.17 -8.81 -22.03
CA VAL A 192 10.52 -7.39 -22.21
C VAL A 192 12.05 -7.20 -22.21
N LEU A 193 12.72 -7.78 -21.20
CA LEU A 193 14.19 -7.71 -21.09
C LEU A 193 14.94 -8.39 -22.24
N LYS A 194 14.37 -9.48 -22.80
CA LYS A 194 14.96 -10.14 -24.01
C LYS A 194 14.94 -9.24 -25.23
N ARG A 195 14.03 -8.26 -25.30
CA ARG A 195 13.93 -7.26 -26.38
C ARG A 195 14.81 -6.04 -26.14
N GLY A 196 15.52 -5.96 -25.00
CA GLY A 196 16.30 -4.79 -24.60
C GLY A 196 15.44 -3.62 -24.14
N GLU A 197 14.15 -3.84 -23.88
CA GLU A 197 13.21 -2.83 -23.41
C GLU A 197 13.21 -2.74 -21.87
N GLN A 198 12.83 -1.59 -21.33
CA GLN A 198 12.58 -1.44 -19.90
C GLN A 198 11.10 -1.71 -19.58
N PRO A 199 10.79 -2.27 -18.41
CA PRO A 199 9.40 -2.46 -17.99
C PRO A 199 8.70 -1.11 -17.84
N ASP A 200 7.55 -0.97 -18.47
CA ASP A 200 6.72 0.23 -18.32
C ASP A 200 5.91 0.15 -17.01
N LEU A 201 6.39 0.84 -16.00
CA LEU A 201 5.68 0.95 -14.71
C LEU A 201 4.59 2.03 -14.73
N GLY A 202 4.54 2.85 -15.77
CA GLY A 202 3.48 3.85 -16.00
C GLY A 202 2.20 3.27 -16.56
N ILE A 203 2.19 1.99 -16.93
CA ILE A 203 1.04 1.29 -17.54
C ILE A 203 -0.28 1.45 -16.75
N ILE A 204 -0.21 1.65 -15.43
CA ILE A 204 -1.41 1.85 -14.60
C ILE A 204 -2.15 3.17 -14.92
N PHE A 205 -1.43 4.13 -15.52
CA PHE A 205 -2.01 5.42 -15.95
C PHE A 205 -2.53 5.40 -17.39
N GLU A 206 -2.34 4.28 -18.11
CA GLU A 206 -2.95 4.14 -19.44
C GLU A 206 -4.47 4.02 -19.35
N TRP A 207 -5.17 4.63 -20.31
CA TRP A 207 -6.62 4.75 -20.29
C TRP A 207 -7.37 3.43 -20.14
N HIS A 208 -6.92 2.38 -20.78
CA HIS A 208 -7.55 1.06 -20.72
C HIS A 208 -7.43 0.38 -19.34
N ILE A 209 -6.50 0.83 -18.48
CA ILE A 209 -6.33 0.37 -17.09
C ILE A 209 -6.93 1.40 -16.12
N LEU A 210 -6.65 2.68 -16.34
CA LEU A 210 -7.11 3.75 -15.46
C LEU A 210 -8.63 3.88 -15.43
N LEU A 211 -9.31 3.75 -16.58
CA LEU A 211 -10.77 3.86 -16.68
C LEU A 211 -11.51 2.82 -15.84
N PRO A 212 -11.20 1.51 -15.92
CA PRO A 212 -11.77 0.52 -15.01
C PRO A 212 -11.48 0.80 -13.53
N LEU A 213 -10.29 1.27 -13.18
CA LEU A 213 -9.94 1.63 -11.81
C LEU A 213 -10.78 2.81 -11.30
N LEU A 214 -10.96 3.84 -12.13
CA LEU A 214 -11.83 4.97 -11.82
C LEU A 214 -13.29 4.53 -11.68
N GLY A 215 -13.77 3.63 -12.56
CA GLY A 215 -15.09 3.04 -12.45
C GLY A 215 -15.31 2.32 -11.11
N LEU A 216 -14.35 1.48 -10.69
CA LEU A 216 -14.39 0.82 -9.39
C LEU A 216 -14.34 1.84 -8.23
N ALA A 217 -13.54 2.90 -8.37
CA ALA A 217 -13.46 3.96 -7.38
C ALA A 217 -14.81 4.69 -7.22
N VAL A 218 -15.48 5.03 -8.33
CA VAL A 218 -16.82 5.63 -8.31
C VAL A 218 -17.84 4.67 -7.67
N LEU A 219 -17.80 3.38 -8.02
CA LEU A 219 -18.66 2.37 -7.38
C LEU A 219 -18.44 2.27 -5.87
N ALA A 220 -17.20 2.44 -5.38
CA ALA A 220 -16.89 2.46 -3.96
C ALA A 220 -17.56 3.65 -3.22
N LEU A 221 -17.93 4.72 -3.91
CA LEU A 221 -18.63 5.86 -3.34
C LEU A 221 -20.18 5.72 -3.38
N LEU A 222 -20.74 4.76 -4.11
CA LEU A 222 -22.20 4.58 -4.21
C LEU A 222 -22.89 4.45 -2.84
N PRO A 223 -22.36 3.69 -1.85
CA PRO A 223 -23.00 3.60 -0.54
C PRO A 223 -23.14 4.97 0.15
N ILE A 224 -22.18 5.88 -0.07
CA ILE A 224 -22.22 7.25 0.46
C ILE A 224 -23.33 8.05 -0.18
N LEU A 225 -23.44 7.97 -1.52
CA LEU A 225 -24.47 8.66 -2.29
C LEU A 225 -25.87 8.19 -1.89
N PHE A 226 -26.09 6.88 -1.82
CA PHE A 226 -27.37 6.31 -1.37
C PHE A 226 -27.72 6.69 0.07
N ALA A 227 -26.74 6.70 0.99
CA ALA A 227 -26.97 7.12 2.36
C ALA A 227 -27.37 8.60 2.47
N ARG A 228 -26.82 9.47 1.62
CA ARG A 228 -27.21 10.90 1.55
C ARG A 228 -28.60 11.10 0.99
N LEU A 229 -28.95 10.40 -0.10
CA LEU A 229 -30.28 10.50 -0.73
C LEU A 229 -31.40 10.03 0.22
N ARG A 230 -31.15 8.98 1.02
CA ARG A 230 -32.12 8.49 2.01
C ARG A 230 -32.28 9.40 3.23
N ARG A 231 -31.32 10.31 3.51
CA ARG A 231 -31.36 11.24 4.63
C ARG A 231 -31.99 12.61 4.29
N GLN A 232 -32.45 12.82 3.06
CA GLN A 232 -33.26 14.01 2.78
C GLN A 232 -34.62 13.81 3.45
N PRO A 233 -34.97 14.64 4.47
CA PRO A 233 -36.32 14.59 5.03
C PRO A 233 -37.28 15.00 3.92
N SER A 234 -38.34 14.23 3.75
CA SER A 234 -39.53 14.69 3.06
C SER A 234 -39.96 16.01 3.70
N ALA A 235 -39.85 17.09 2.96
CA ALA A 235 -40.38 18.42 3.31
C ALA A 235 -41.88 18.35 3.58
#